data_1633626db667367fe5cb1b913885ff40
#
_entry.id   1633626db667367fe5cb1b913885ff40
#
_cell.length_a   1.000
_cell.length_b   1.000
_cell.length_c   1.000
_cell.angle_alpha   90.00
_cell.angle_beta   90.00
_cell.angle_gamma   90.00
#
_symmetry.space_group_name_H-M   'P 1'
#
loop_
_entity.id
_entity.type
_entity.pdbx_description
1 polymer ?
#
loop_
_entity_poly.entity_id
_entity_poly.type
_entity_poly.pdbx_seq_one_letter_code
_entity_poly.pdbx_strand_id
1 'polypeptide(L)'
;MKKIDEQSLENAIRLYESGDISKIEVGTTKGLQAIHHYLFDGLYDFAGKIREKNIAKGGFRFANSMYLVPALEAVEKMPESTFEEIIAKYVEMNVAHPFMEGNGRVTRIWLDQILNKNLGKVVDWQYIDKDDYLSAMERSPINDLEIRTLLGAHLTDKVDDREVLFKGVEQSYYYEGYKKGE
;
A
#
# COMPACT_ATOMS: atom_id res chain seq x y z
N MET A 1 -11.57 -5.52 15.91
CA MET A 1 -11.50 -5.02 14.52
C MET A 1 -11.44 -3.50 14.47
N LYS A 2 -12.50 -2.81 14.91
CA LYS A 2 -12.55 -1.35 14.96
C LYS A 2 -11.37 -0.73 15.72
N LYS A 3 -11.01 -1.34 16.86
CA LYS A 3 -9.90 -0.87 17.69
C LYS A 3 -8.53 -1.01 16.98
N ILE A 4 -8.32 -2.09 16.25
CA ILE A 4 -7.08 -2.32 15.48
C ILE A 4 -6.98 -1.30 14.36
N ASP A 5 -8.06 -1.08 13.63
CA ASP A 5 -8.08 -0.09 12.54
C ASP A 5 -7.80 1.31 13.06
N GLU A 6 -8.47 1.70 14.13
CA GLU A 6 -8.28 3.02 14.74
C GLU A 6 -6.84 3.23 15.20
N GLN A 7 -6.28 2.25 15.93
CA GLN A 7 -4.92 2.35 16.46
C GLN A 7 -3.88 2.33 15.33
N SER A 8 -4.06 1.48 14.33
CA SER A 8 -3.11 1.44 13.21
C SER A 8 -3.20 2.69 12.34
N LEU A 9 -4.39 3.29 12.22
CA LEU A 9 -4.54 4.59 11.54
C LEU A 9 -3.72 5.67 12.25
N GLU A 10 -3.80 5.74 13.57
CA GLU A 10 -3.00 6.67 14.37
C GLU A 10 -1.50 6.40 14.17
N ASN A 11 -1.10 5.13 14.12
CA ASN A 11 0.29 4.74 13.87
C ASN A 11 0.76 5.17 12.48
N ALA A 12 -0.10 5.06 11.47
CA ALA A 12 0.23 5.51 10.11
C ALA A 12 0.41 7.03 10.04
N ILE A 13 -0.43 7.78 10.74
CA ILE A 13 -0.29 9.23 10.82
C ILE A 13 1.01 9.59 11.54
N ARG A 14 1.32 8.89 12.64
CA ARG A 14 2.57 9.11 13.39
C ARG A 14 3.80 8.79 12.53
N LEU A 15 3.72 7.79 11.65
CA LEU A 15 4.80 7.42 10.74
C LEU A 15 5.23 8.63 9.89
N TYR A 16 4.26 9.38 9.39
CA TYR A 16 4.52 10.61 8.62
C TYR A 16 4.90 11.78 9.53
N GLU A 17 4.13 12.01 10.57
CA GLU A 17 4.29 13.19 11.45
C GLU A 17 5.63 13.21 12.19
N SER A 18 6.12 12.06 12.63
CA SER A 18 7.40 11.94 13.31
C SER A 18 8.61 12.04 12.38
N GLY A 19 8.40 11.86 11.09
CA GLY A 19 9.49 11.72 10.12
C GLY A 19 10.07 10.31 10.05
N ASP A 20 9.55 9.36 10.80
CA ASP A 20 10.06 7.98 10.81
C ASP A 20 9.97 7.31 9.43
N ILE A 21 9.04 7.76 8.58
CA ILE A 21 8.92 7.26 7.21
C ILE A 21 10.24 7.42 6.42
N SER A 22 11.01 8.47 6.69
CA SER A 22 12.27 8.73 6.00
C SER A 22 13.37 7.72 6.34
N LYS A 23 13.19 6.96 7.42
CA LYS A 23 14.15 5.93 7.86
C LYS A 23 13.86 4.56 7.26
N ILE A 24 12.74 4.43 6.53
CA ILE A 24 12.32 3.16 5.95
C ILE A 24 12.83 3.05 4.53
N GLU A 25 13.42 1.90 4.21
CA GLU A 25 13.93 1.56 2.89
C GLU A 25 12.81 1.61 1.85
N VAL A 26 13.07 2.24 0.69
CA VAL A 26 12.05 2.47 -0.35
C VAL A 26 12.09 1.37 -1.40
N GLY A 27 10.91 0.83 -1.74
CA GLY A 27 10.77 -0.06 -2.89
C GLY A 27 11.22 -1.50 -2.66
N THR A 28 11.52 -1.88 -1.43
CA THR A 28 11.97 -3.23 -1.10
C THR A 28 10.93 -3.96 -0.26
N THR A 29 11.00 -5.29 -0.24
CA THR A 29 10.18 -6.11 0.65
C THR A 29 10.46 -5.77 2.12
N LYS A 30 11.73 -5.58 2.45
CA LYS A 30 12.14 -5.21 3.81
C LYS A 30 11.52 -3.89 4.25
N GLY A 31 11.47 -2.91 3.36
CA GLY A 31 10.83 -1.62 3.63
C GLY A 31 9.33 -1.79 3.84
N LEU A 32 8.68 -2.60 3.01
CA LEU A 32 7.25 -2.91 3.17
C LEU A 32 6.98 -3.59 4.52
N GLN A 33 7.82 -4.55 4.91
CA GLN A 33 7.74 -5.19 6.22
C GLN A 33 7.89 -4.20 7.37
N ALA A 34 8.79 -3.22 7.23
CA ALA A 34 9.01 -2.19 8.24
C ALA A 34 7.76 -1.29 8.39
N ILE A 35 7.10 -0.94 7.29
CA ILE A 35 5.84 -0.19 7.33
C ILE A 35 4.76 -1.01 8.06
N HIS A 36 4.62 -2.27 7.69
CA HIS A 36 3.63 -3.17 8.31
C HIS A 36 3.89 -3.30 9.82
N HIS A 37 5.13 -3.50 10.21
CA HIS A 37 5.50 -3.58 11.61
C HIS A 37 5.15 -2.29 12.35
N TYR A 38 5.46 -1.13 11.76
CA TYR A 38 5.18 0.17 12.37
C TYR A 38 3.68 0.36 12.64
N LEU A 39 2.84 0.00 11.69
CA LEU A 39 1.39 0.16 11.82
C LEU A 39 0.77 -0.84 12.80
N PHE A 40 1.25 -2.06 12.81
CA PHE A 40 0.53 -3.18 13.44
C PHE A 40 1.24 -3.84 14.62
N ASP A 41 2.40 -3.35 15.04
CA ASP A 41 3.12 -3.90 16.20
C ASP A 41 2.23 -3.82 17.45
N GLY A 42 2.10 -4.96 18.13
CA GLY A 42 1.22 -5.07 19.29
C GLY A 42 -0.26 -5.23 18.97
N LEU A 43 -0.64 -5.12 17.68
CA LEU A 43 -2.03 -5.28 17.22
C LEU A 43 -2.26 -6.61 16.55
N TYR A 44 -1.28 -7.08 15.78
CA TYR A 44 -1.29 -8.41 15.15
C TYR A 44 -0.01 -9.15 15.53
N ASP A 45 -0.14 -10.43 15.85
CA ASP A 45 1.02 -11.28 16.14
C ASP A 45 1.97 -11.39 14.95
N PHE A 46 1.44 -11.22 13.74
CA PHE A 46 2.20 -11.34 12.50
C PHE A 46 2.72 -9.98 11.97
N ALA A 47 2.71 -8.93 12.78
CA ALA A 47 3.18 -7.62 12.34
C ALA A 47 4.58 -7.68 11.75
N GLY A 48 4.72 -7.25 10.50
CA GLY A 48 6.00 -7.27 9.76
C GLY A 48 6.43 -8.62 9.24
N LYS A 49 5.63 -9.67 9.40
CA LYS A 49 5.99 -11.05 9.00
C LYS A 49 5.31 -11.47 7.71
N ILE A 50 6.08 -12.05 6.81
CA ILE A 50 5.54 -12.62 5.56
C ILE A 50 4.69 -13.85 5.89
N ARG A 51 3.52 -13.93 5.28
CA ARG A 51 2.58 -15.04 5.52
C ARG A 51 3.12 -16.39 5.04
N GLU A 52 2.69 -17.43 5.71
CA GLU A 52 3.00 -18.81 5.35
C GLU A 52 1.75 -19.57 4.87
N LYS A 53 0.61 -18.89 4.79
CA LYS A 53 -0.67 -19.47 4.38
C LYS A 53 -1.20 -18.79 3.13
N ASN A 54 -1.99 -19.54 2.36
CA ASN A 54 -2.70 -19.00 1.20
C ASN A 54 -3.86 -18.15 1.68
N ILE A 55 -4.13 -17.04 0.98
CA ILE A 55 -5.23 -16.14 1.28
C ILE A 55 -5.98 -15.79 -0.01
N ALA A 56 -7.26 -15.46 0.15
CA ALA A 56 -8.12 -15.01 -0.93
C ALA A 56 -9.06 -13.93 -0.39
N LYS A 57 -9.55 -13.07 -1.27
CA LYS A 57 -10.51 -12.01 -0.92
C LYS A 57 -11.48 -11.84 -2.07
N GLY A 58 -12.78 -12.02 -1.79
CA GLY A 58 -13.82 -11.81 -2.79
C GLY A 58 -13.65 -12.65 -4.06
N GLY A 59 -13.20 -13.88 -3.93
CA GLY A 59 -12.96 -14.76 -5.07
C GLY A 59 -11.61 -14.57 -5.76
N PHE A 60 -10.86 -13.52 -5.41
CA PHE A 60 -9.52 -13.29 -5.91
C PHE A 60 -8.50 -14.05 -5.06
N ARG A 61 -7.67 -14.87 -5.72
CA ARG A 61 -6.58 -15.58 -5.05
C ARG A 61 -5.27 -14.84 -5.27
N PHE A 62 -4.62 -14.52 -4.15
CA PHE A 62 -3.30 -13.92 -4.17
C PHE A 62 -2.21 -15.01 -4.38
N ALA A 63 -0.96 -14.60 -4.52
CA ALA A 63 0.14 -15.52 -4.76
C ALA A 63 0.14 -16.67 -3.75
N ASN A 64 0.39 -17.89 -4.25
CA ASN A 64 0.51 -19.08 -3.41
C ASN A 64 1.71 -18.91 -2.46
N SER A 65 1.51 -19.18 -1.16
CA SER A 65 2.54 -18.99 -0.15
C SER A 65 3.82 -19.77 -0.42
N MET A 66 3.72 -20.91 -1.10
CA MET A 66 4.88 -21.74 -1.49
C MET A 66 5.84 -20.98 -2.41
N TYR A 67 5.31 -20.07 -3.24
CA TYR A 67 6.10 -19.33 -4.23
C TYR A 67 6.26 -17.85 -3.85
N LEU A 68 5.83 -17.48 -2.66
CA LEU A 68 5.75 -16.08 -2.26
C LEU A 68 7.14 -15.42 -2.17
N VAL A 69 8.12 -16.11 -1.58
CA VAL A 69 9.48 -15.55 -1.45
C VAL A 69 10.09 -15.26 -2.83
N PRO A 70 10.12 -16.21 -3.79
CA PRO A 70 10.58 -15.89 -5.14
C PRO A 70 9.76 -14.78 -5.82
N ALA A 71 8.44 -14.73 -5.59
CA ALA A 71 7.59 -13.67 -6.16
C ALA A 71 7.99 -12.30 -5.61
N LEU A 72 8.25 -12.20 -4.31
CA LEU A 72 8.68 -10.95 -3.68
C LEU A 72 10.05 -10.50 -4.18
N GLU A 73 10.99 -11.44 -4.38
CA GLU A 73 12.29 -11.13 -4.95
C GLU A 73 12.17 -10.59 -6.37
N ALA A 74 11.26 -11.15 -7.16
CA ALA A 74 10.99 -10.67 -8.52
C ALA A 74 10.40 -9.27 -8.52
N VAL A 75 9.43 -8.99 -7.65
CA VAL A 75 8.82 -7.67 -7.52
C VAL A 75 9.87 -6.63 -7.11
N GLU A 76 10.71 -6.97 -6.16
CA GLU A 76 11.75 -6.06 -5.67
C GLU A 76 12.70 -5.62 -6.78
N LYS A 77 12.98 -6.50 -7.74
CA LYS A 77 13.87 -6.22 -8.88
C LYS A 77 13.20 -5.48 -10.03
N MET A 78 11.89 -5.31 -9.99
CA MET A 78 11.18 -4.58 -11.04
C MET A 78 11.63 -3.12 -11.10
N PRO A 79 11.72 -2.53 -12.31
CA PRO A 79 12.17 -1.14 -12.44
C PRO A 79 11.14 -0.16 -11.86
N GLU A 80 11.63 0.99 -11.41
CA GLU A 80 10.81 2.04 -10.79
C GLU A 80 11.23 3.44 -11.26
N SER A 81 11.67 3.55 -12.51
CA SER A 81 12.16 4.82 -13.07
C SER A 81 11.06 5.68 -13.69
N THR A 82 9.98 5.07 -14.16
CA THR A 82 8.83 5.77 -14.76
C THR A 82 7.57 5.49 -13.97
N PHE A 83 6.55 6.32 -14.17
CA PHE A 83 5.25 6.12 -13.53
C PHE A 83 4.67 4.75 -13.89
N GLU A 84 4.72 4.38 -15.18
CA GLU A 84 4.19 3.10 -15.66
C GLU A 84 4.90 1.92 -15.00
N GLU A 85 6.22 2.00 -14.87
CA GLU A 85 7.01 0.96 -14.18
C GLU A 85 6.64 0.85 -12.71
N ILE A 86 6.48 1.99 -12.05
CA ILE A 86 6.13 2.02 -10.62
C ILE A 86 4.75 1.41 -10.40
N ILE A 87 3.78 1.72 -11.26
CA ILE A 87 2.44 1.14 -11.15
C ILE A 87 2.47 -0.37 -11.41
N ALA A 88 3.23 -0.83 -12.41
CA ALA A 88 3.39 -2.26 -12.67
C ALA A 88 3.95 -2.98 -11.43
N LYS A 89 4.96 -2.39 -10.78
CA LYS A 89 5.55 -2.91 -9.57
C LYS A 89 4.55 -2.96 -8.42
N TYR A 90 3.75 -1.89 -8.26
CA TYR A 90 2.69 -1.82 -7.27
C TYR A 90 1.63 -2.92 -7.48
N VAL A 91 1.19 -3.11 -8.72
CA VAL A 91 0.22 -4.15 -9.07
C VAL A 91 0.75 -5.54 -8.70
N GLU A 92 2.01 -5.83 -9.03
CA GLU A 92 2.61 -7.12 -8.71
C GLU A 92 2.76 -7.33 -7.20
N MET A 93 3.06 -6.28 -6.44
CA MET A 93 3.08 -6.39 -4.98
C MET A 93 1.68 -6.66 -4.43
N ASN A 94 0.65 -6.07 -5.03
CA ASN A 94 -0.73 -6.35 -4.64
C ASN A 94 -1.11 -7.81 -4.94
N VAL A 95 -0.67 -8.36 -6.06
CA VAL A 95 -0.87 -9.79 -6.38
C VAL A 95 -0.15 -10.68 -5.37
N ALA A 96 1.08 -10.33 -5.01
CA ALA A 96 1.85 -11.06 -4.02
C ALA A 96 1.16 -11.06 -2.65
N HIS A 97 0.67 -9.91 -2.22
CA HIS A 97 -0.13 -9.77 -0.98
C HIS A 97 0.56 -10.45 0.19
N PRO A 98 1.73 -9.94 0.63
CA PRO A 98 2.63 -10.74 1.47
C PRO A 98 2.22 -10.95 2.91
N PHE A 99 1.23 -10.23 3.42
CA PHE A 99 0.82 -10.32 4.84
C PHE A 99 -0.55 -10.99 4.98
N MET A 100 -0.83 -11.52 6.15
CA MET A 100 -2.14 -12.13 6.44
C MET A 100 -3.26 -11.08 6.41
N GLU A 101 -2.97 -9.85 6.83
CA GLU A 101 -3.92 -8.74 6.89
C GLU A 101 -3.15 -7.42 6.75
N GLY A 102 -3.83 -6.35 6.32
CA GLY A 102 -3.22 -5.02 6.28
C GLY A 102 -2.43 -4.72 5.00
N ASN A 103 -2.49 -5.58 3.99
CA ASN A 103 -1.71 -5.41 2.76
C ASN A 103 -2.01 -4.10 2.04
N GLY A 104 -3.28 -3.78 1.80
CA GLY A 104 -3.65 -2.56 1.07
C GLY A 104 -3.16 -1.31 1.77
N ARG A 105 -3.36 -1.23 3.08
CA ARG A 105 -2.98 -0.06 3.89
C ARG A 105 -1.48 0.21 3.83
N VAL A 106 -0.66 -0.82 3.90
CA VAL A 106 0.80 -0.64 3.88
C VAL A 106 1.34 -0.49 2.45
N THR A 107 0.76 -1.18 1.48
CA THR A 107 1.25 -1.15 0.10
C THR A 107 1.01 0.22 -0.54
N ARG A 108 -0.08 0.91 -0.19
CA ARG A 108 -0.31 2.28 -0.67
C ARG A 108 0.71 3.26 -0.13
N ILE A 109 1.13 3.13 1.13
CA ILE A 109 2.23 3.93 1.69
C ILE A 109 3.54 3.64 0.95
N TRP A 110 3.82 2.36 0.70
CA TRP A 110 4.98 1.90 -0.02
C TRP A 110 5.03 2.47 -1.45
N LEU A 111 3.88 2.49 -2.14
CA LEU A 111 3.75 3.11 -3.45
C LEU A 111 4.12 4.59 -3.41
N ASP A 112 3.57 5.33 -2.45
CA ASP A 112 3.85 6.76 -2.32
C ASP A 112 5.32 7.04 -2.04
N GLN A 113 6.01 6.17 -1.29
CA GLN A 113 7.46 6.29 -1.09
C GLN A 113 8.22 6.17 -2.41
N ILE A 114 7.86 5.17 -3.23
CA ILE A 114 8.51 4.92 -4.51
C ILE A 114 8.28 6.11 -5.46
N LEU A 115 7.03 6.58 -5.53
CA LEU A 115 6.67 7.75 -6.36
C LEU A 115 7.43 8.99 -5.92
N ASN A 116 7.50 9.24 -4.63
CA ASN A 116 8.20 10.41 -4.10
C ASN A 116 9.70 10.36 -4.42
N LYS A 117 10.32 9.22 -4.17
CA LYS A 117 11.76 9.04 -4.42
C LYS A 117 12.12 9.25 -5.89
N ASN A 118 11.34 8.72 -6.79
CA ASN A 118 11.68 8.66 -8.21
C ASN A 118 11.10 9.80 -9.03
N LEU A 119 9.92 10.31 -8.65
CA LEU A 119 9.19 11.33 -9.44
C LEU A 119 8.89 12.61 -8.67
N GLY A 120 9.15 12.64 -7.36
CA GLY A 120 8.80 13.78 -6.51
C GLY A 120 7.29 14.00 -6.41
N LYS A 121 6.52 12.92 -6.46
CA LYS A 121 5.06 12.95 -6.43
C LYS A 121 4.53 11.91 -5.46
N VAL A 122 3.29 12.11 -5.00
CA VAL A 122 2.50 11.11 -4.29
C VAL A 122 1.10 11.09 -4.88
N VAL A 123 0.34 10.05 -4.58
CA VAL A 123 -1.07 9.98 -4.96
C VAL A 123 -1.90 10.80 -3.97
N ASP A 124 -2.79 11.64 -4.48
CA ASP A 124 -3.73 12.38 -3.64
C ASP A 124 -4.99 11.52 -3.45
N TRP A 125 -4.88 10.54 -2.56
CA TRP A 125 -5.89 9.50 -2.36
C TRP A 125 -7.27 10.05 -1.98
N GLN A 126 -7.32 11.19 -1.30
CA GLN A 126 -8.57 11.74 -0.78
C GLN A 126 -9.63 11.98 -1.87
N TYR A 127 -9.22 12.17 -3.11
CA TYR A 127 -10.12 12.45 -4.24
C TYR A 127 -10.39 11.22 -5.12
N ILE A 128 -9.89 10.05 -4.73
CA ILE A 128 -10.09 8.82 -5.49
C ILE A 128 -11.22 8.03 -4.86
N ASP A 129 -12.31 7.87 -5.62
CA ASP A 129 -13.50 7.15 -5.20
C ASP A 129 -13.16 5.68 -4.86
N LYS A 130 -13.76 5.18 -3.78
CA LYS A 130 -13.53 3.83 -3.28
C LYS A 130 -13.87 2.76 -4.33
N ASP A 131 -15.04 2.85 -4.93
CA ASP A 131 -15.50 1.84 -5.89
C ASP A 131 -14.65 1.85 -7.15
N ASP A 132 -14.27 3.04 -7.63
CA ASP A 132 -13.39 3.18 -8.79
C ASP A 132 -12.02 2.56 -8.52
N TYR A 133 -11.46 2.83 -7.34
CA TYR A 133 -10.15 2.29 -6.96
C TYR A 133 -10.19 0.76 -6.84
N LEU A 134 -11.16 0.22 -6.12
CA LEU A 134 -11.26 -1.22 -5.90
C LEU A 134 -11.50 -1.98 -7.21
N SER A 135 -12.36 -1.45 -8.10
CA SER A 135 -12.61 -2.04 -9.42
C SER A 135 -11.36 -2.02 -10.28
N ALA A 136 -10.63 -0.92 -10.29
CA ALA A 136 -9.40 -0.79 -11.07
C ALA A 136 -8.33 -1.77 -10.58
N MET A 137 -8.19 -1.92 -9.26
CA MET A 137 -7.24 -2.88 -8.69
C MET A 137 -7.63 -4.32 -8.98
N GLU A 138 -8.91 -4.65 -8.95
CA GLU A 138 -9.38 -5.99 -9.27
C GLU A 138 -9.00 -6.40 -10.68
N ARG A 139 -9.05 -5.48 -11.65
CA ARG A 139 -8.68 -5.74 -13.04
C ARG A 139 -7.17 -5.64 -13.30
N SER A 140 -6.43 -4.98 -12.41
CA SER A 140 -5.04 -4.63 -12.64
C SER A 140 -4.09 -5.80 -12.94
N PRO A 141 -4.29 -7.03 -12.38
CA PRO A 141 -3.39 -8.14 -12.71
C PRO A 141 -3.45 -8.56 -14.16
N ILE A 142 -4.58 -8.34 -14.84
CA ILE A 142 -4.77 -8.69 -16.26
C ILE A 142 -4.45 -7.49 -17.14
N ASN A 143 -4.91 -6.30 -16.75
CA ASN A 143 -4.69 -5.06 -17.48
C ASN A 143 -4.64 -3.89 -16.49
N ASP A 144 -3.50 -3.24 -16.39
CA ASP A 144 -3.28 -2.16 -15.44
C ASP A 144 -3.63 -0.75 -15.97
N LEU A 145 -4.20 -0.67 -17.17
CA LEU A 145 -4.52 0.63 -17.78
C LEU A 145 -5.46 1.46 -16.90
N GLU A 146 -6.48 0.82 -16.35
CA GLU A 146 -7.48 1.50 -15.52
C GLU A 146 -6.87 2.10 -14.26
N ILE A 147 -6.08 1.31 -13.51
CA ILE A 147 -5.42 1.82 -12.30
C ILE A 147 -4.34 2.86 -12.64
N ARG A 148 -3.59 2.67 -13.71
CA ARG A 148 -2.62 3.68 -14.17
C ARG A 148 -3.29 5.01 -14.47
N THR A 149 -4.40 4.98 -15.19
CA THR A 149 -5.14 6.17 -15.57
C THR A 149 -5.71 6.86 -14.32
N LEU A 150 -6.30 6.08 -13.42
CA LEU A 150 -6.91 6.61 -12.21
C LEU A 150 -5.87 7.27 -11.30
N LEU A 151 -4.80 6.59 -10.99
CA LEU A 151 -3.76 7.14 -10.12
C LEU A 151 -3.00 8.27 -10.79
N GLY A 152 -2.73 8.15 -12.10
CA GLY A 152 -2.04 9.19 -12.86
C GLY A 152 -2.79 10.52 -12.88
N ALA A 153 -4.12 10.48 -12.86
CA ALA A 153 -4.95 11.67 -12.82
C ALA A 153 -4.95 12.37 -11.45
N HIS A 154 -4.44 11.72 -10.41
CA HIS A 154 -4.48 12.19 -9.03
C HIS A 154 -3.10 12.31 -8.38
N LEU A 155 -2.04 12.43 -9.18
CA LEU A 155 -0.71 12.70 -8.65
C LEU A 155 -0.60 14.15 -8.21
N THR A 156 0.14 14.39 -7.14
CA THR A 156 0.43 15.74 -6.65
C THR A 156 1.90 15.86 -6.25
N ASP A 157 2.46 17.05 -6.40
CA ASP A 157 3.82 17.36 -5.95
C ASP A 157 3.86 17.81 -4.47
N LYS A 158 2.74 17.84 -3.81
CA LYS A 158 2.62 18.23 -2.39
C LYS A 158 2.99 17.04 -1.47
N VAL A 159 4.22 16.59 -1.58
CA VAL A 159 4.68 15.35 -0.94
C VAL A 159 4.84 15.45 0.58
N ASP A 160 4.96 16.67 1.11
CA ASP A 160 5.09 16.92 2.55
C ASP A 160 3.87 17.64 3.14
N ASP A 161 2.78 17.74 2.39
CA ASP A 161 1.57 18.41 2.84
C ASP A 161 0.79 17.52 3.80
N ARG A 162 0.56 18.02 5.03
CA ARG A 162 -0.11 17.25 6.07
C ARG A 162 -1.53 16.84 5.65
N GLU A 163 -2.28 17.73 5.01
CA GLU A 163 -3.63 17.42 4.56
C GLU A 163 -3.63 16.30 3.53
N VAL A 164 -2.75 16.38 2.53
CA VAL A 164 -2.62 15.35 1.51
C VAL A 164 -2.29 13.99 2.14
N LEU A 165 -1.29 13.97 3.02
CA LEU A 165 -0.82 12.73 3.64
C LEU A 165 -1.86 12.14 4.60
N PHE A 166 -2.42 12.94 5.48
CA PHE A 166 -3.35 12.45 6.51
C PHE A 166 -4.71 12.09 5.92
N LYS A 167 -5.24 12.91 5.02
CA LYS A 167 -6.49 12.58 4.31
C LYS A 167 -6.30 11.36 3.41
N GLY A 168 -5.12 11.21 2.85
CA GLY A 168 -4.76 10.03 2.07
C GLY A 168 -4.78 8.76 2.90
N VAL A 169 -4.22 8.80 4.12
CA VAL A 169 -4.25 7.65 5.04
C VAL A 169 -5.70 7.33 5.43
N GLU A 170 -6.51 8.33 5.77
CA GLU A 170 -7.92 8.13 6.10
C GLU A 170 -8.67 7.46 4.93
N GLN A 171 -8.46 7.93 3.70
CA GLN A 171 -9.08 7.35 2.52
C GLN A 171 -8.61 5.93 2.27
N SER A 172 -7.32 5.66 2.47
CA SER A 172 -6.75 4.31 2.36
C SER A 172 -7.46 3.33 3.31
N TYR A 173 -7.72 3.75 4.54
CA TYR A 173 -8.44 2.94 5.51
C TYR A 173 -9.91 2.78 5.13
N TYR A 174 -10.52 3.80 4.55
CA TYR A 174 -11.87 3.73 4.04
C TYR A 174 -12.01 2.68 2.93
N TYR A 175 -11.01 2.53 2.07
CA TYR A 175 -11.00 1.47 1.06
C TYR A 175 -11.13 0.08 1.69
N GLU A 176 -10.62 -0.09 2.91
CA GLU A 176 -10.66 -1.35 3.64
C GLU A 176 -11.90 -1.46 4.55
N GLY A 177 -12.85 -0.54 4.42
CA GLY A 177 -14.12 -0.57 5.14
C GLY A 177 -14.17 0.23 6.44
N TYR A 178 -13.08 0.85 6.84
CA TYR A 178 -13.05 1.66 8.07
C TYR A 178 -13.59 3.06 7.83
N LYS A 179 -14.46 3.54 8.75
CA LYS A 179 -14.87 4.94 8.81
C LYS A 179 -14.61 5.49 10.19
N LYS A 180 -13.95 6.64 10.26
CA LYS A 180 -13.70 7.33 11.52
C LYS A 180 -15.02 7.68 12.20
N GLY A 181 -15.14 7.33 13.50
CA GLY A 181 -16.33 7.64 14.29
C GLY A 181 -17.43 6.59 14.29
N GLU A 182 -17.24 5.45 13.63
CA GLU A 182 -18.19 4.30 13.67
C GLU A 182 -17.90 3.32 14.80
#